data_095f9737236cd3e664d36dca20cb8946
#
_entry.id   095f9737236cd3e664d36dca20cb8946
#
_cell.length_a   1.000
_cell.length_b   1.000
_cell.length_c   1.000
_cell.angle_alpha   90.00
_cell.angle_beta   90.00
_cell.angle_gamma   90.00
#
_symmetry.space_group_name_H-M   'P 1'
#
loop_
_entity.id
_entity.type
_entity.pdbx_description
1 polymer ?
#
loop_
_entity_poly.entity_id
_entity_poly.type
_entity_poly.pdbx_seq_one_letter_code
_entity_poly.pdbx_strand_id
1 'polypeptide(L)'
;NPDNDRGFFLLKMDKTQLTFNEFQDLVSQGCQTVPIYKRILADLLTPVAAWVHLSQTAEYAFLLESVEKGNQYSRYSYVGINPQKILIHNNGKTTITENGRTIDIDTPFLTLLRETQSQYNMTKLPGIPSFTGGLVGYLGYETIAWVENIPTHNESQLNVPDSVFMLFEDMIAFDHLKGSALVISNVKVDPNHDLKEQFDEAHLRVDAIGELLHSDVDYQTPVRVEQSTVSSNFDQDAFESAVLKTKEHIVDGDVFQLVLSQRFERQTLVEPTTLYRALRTINPSPYMF
;
A
#
# COMPACT_ATOMS: atom_id res chain seq x y z
N ASN A 1 -6.92 34.42 39.93
CA ASN A 1 -8.13 33.70 39.62
C ASN A 1 -7.74 32.44 38.83
N PRO A 2 -7.85 31.22 39.44
CA PRO A 2 -7.30 29.99 38.85
C PRO A 2 -8.18 29.37 37.76
N ASP A 3 -9.22 30.03 37.29
CA ASP A 3 -10.21 29.43 36.40
C ASP A 3 -9.97 29.67 34.89
N ASN A 4 -8.87 30.34 34.53
CA ASN A 4 -8.61 30.69 33.14
C ASN A 4 -7.61 29.73 32.43
N ASP A 5 -7.09 28.73 33.12
CA ASP A 5 -6.08 27.80 32.56
C ASP A 5 -6.65 26.48 31.98
N ARG A 6 -7.95 26.25 32.15
CA ARG A 6 -8.61 25.07 31.57
C ARG A 6 -8.93 25.20 30.08
N GLY A 7 -8.92 26.42 29.55
CA GLY A 7 -9.16 26.68 28.11
C GLY A 7 -7.95 26.50 27.19
N PHE A 8 -6.73 26.44 27.77
CA PHE A 8 -5.49 26.44 26.96
C PHE A 8 -4.98 25.03 26.60
N PHE A 9 -5.53 23.99 27.22
CA PHE A 9 -5.11 22.60 26.95
C PHE A 9 -5.84 21.96 25.75
N LEU A 10 -6.92 22.56 25.27
CA LEU A 10 -7.68 22.09 24.10
C LEU A 10 -7.20 22.68 22.78
N LEU A 11 -6.22 23.58 22.76
CA LEU A 11 -5.79 24.34 21.59
C LEU A 11 -4.51 23.84 20.90
N LYS A 12 -4.05 22.62 21.18
CA LYS A 12 -3.07 21.90 20.38
C LYS A 12 -3.64 20.62 19.81
N MET A 13 -4.90 20.62 19.43
CA MET A 13 -5.38 19.59 18.50
C MET A 13 -4.71 19.87 17.16
N ASP A 14 -4.01 18.89 16.61
CA ASP A 14 -3.57 18.92 15.23
C ASP A 14 -4.72 19.36 14.34
N LYS A 15 -4.37 20.16 13.34
CA LYS A 15 -5.32 20.67 12.38
C LYS A 15 -6.17 19.52 11.81
N THR A 16 -7.49 19.70 11.81
CA THR A 16 -8.44 18.67 11.39
C THR A 16 -8.58 18.54 9.88
N GLN A 17 -8.33 19.63 9.15
CA GLN A 17 -8.43 19.70 7.68
C GLN A 17 -7.64 20.88 7.12
N LEU A 18 -7.32 20.85 5.82
CA LEU A 18 -6.76 21.96 5.08
C LEU A 18 -7.89 22.91 4.63
N THR A 19 -7.68 24.20 4.73
CA THR A 19 -8.63 25.23 4.22
C THR A 19 -8.31 25.59 2.77
N PHE A 20 -9.29 26.15 2.04
CA PHE A 20 -9.06 26.59 0.66
C PHE A 20 -7.97 27.66 0.56
N ASN A 21 -7.92 28.64 1.48
CA ASN A 21 -6.89 29.67 1.46
C ASN A 21 -5.49 29.08 1.58
N GLU A 22 -5.29 28.09 2.45
CA GLU A 22 -4.00 27.43 2.60
C GLU A 22 -3.64 26.56 1.40
N PHE A 23 -4.63 25.91 0.77
CA PHE A 23 -4.44 25.22 -0.50
C PHE A 23 -3.95 26.20 -1.58
N GLN A 24 -4.61 27.35 -1.71
CA GLN A 24 -4.25 28.41 -2.67
C GLN A 24 -2.83 28.95 -2.39
N ASP A 25 -2.48 29.17 -1.11
CA ASP A 25 -1.13 29.61 -0.72
C ASP A 25 -0.06 28.58 -1.11
N LEU A 26 -0.31 27.27 -0.89
CA LEU A 26 0.60 26.21 -1.29
C LEU A 26 0.79 26.15 -2.80
N VAL A 27 -0.29 26.27 -3.57
CA VAL A 27 -0.23 26.31 -5.04
C VAL A 27 0.57 27.53 -5.52
N SER A 28 0.35 28.71 -4.89
CA SER A 28 1.11 29.95 -5.22
C SER A 28 2.61 29.81 -4.94
N GLN A 29 3.01 28.96 -3.98
CA GLN A 29 4.39 28.62 -3.67
C GLN A 29 4.99 27.56 -4.62
N GLY A 30 4.24 27.10 -5.63
CA GLY A 30 4.68 26.15 -6.64
C GLY A 30 4.48 24.68 -6.29
N CYS A 31 3.65 24.37 -5.29
CA CYS A 31 3.29 22.99 -4.98
C CYS A 31 2.44 22.40 -6.11
N GLN A 32 2.87 21.28 -6.66
CA GLN A 32 2.22 20.63 -7.80
C GLN A 32 1.18 19.58 -7.39
N THR A 33 1.39 18.93 -6.23
CA THR A 33 0.44 17.97 -5.68
C THR A 33 0.24 18.26 -4.21
N VAL A 34 -0.99 18.57 -3.83
CA VAL A 34 -1.35 19.01 -2.49
C VAL A 34 -2.34 18.04 -1.86
N PRO A 35 -2.05 17.46 -0.67
CA PRO A 35 -2.96 16.58 0.03
C PRO A 35 -4.09 17.38 0.69
N ILE A 36 -5.32 17.13 0.28
CA ILE A 36 -6.52 17.53 0.99
C ILE A 36 -6.85 16.43 1.98
N TYR A 37 -7.11 16.76 3.22
CA TYR A 37 -7.32 15.73 4.24
C TYR A 37 -8.35 16.14 5.28
N LYS A 38 -8.94 15.12 5.92
CA LYS A 38 -9.80 15.23 7.08
C LYS A 38 -9.37 14.22 8.14
N ARG A 39 -9.20 14.72 9.37
CA ARG A 39 -8.88 13.87 10.52
C ARG A 39 -10.17 13.38 11.16
N ILE A 40 -10.27 12.07 11.38
CA ILE A 40 -11.38 11.41 12.05
C ILE A 40 -10.88 10.64 13.28
N LEU A 41 -11.76 10.39 14.24
CA LEU A 41 -11.47 9.45 15.31
C LEU A 41 -11.46 8.03 14.77
N ALA A 42 -10.50 7.22 15.20
CA ALA A 42 -10.33 5.84 14.76
C ALA A 42 -10.09 4.88 15.94
N ASP A 43 -10.61 5.23 17.12
CA ASP A 43 -10.56 4.42 18.33
C ASP A 43 -11.40 3.14 18.22
N LEU A 44 -12.49 3.17 17.44
CA LEU A 44 -13.35 2.03 17.12
C LEU A 44 -13.11 1.44 15.72
N LEU A 45 -12.22 2.03 14.93
CA LEU A 45 -11.94 1.64 13.55
C LEU A 45 -10.51 1.09 13.43
N THR A 46 -10.38 -0.13 12.89
CA THR A 46 -9.07 -0.72 12.61
C THR A 46 -8.72 -0.62 11.11
N PRO A 47 -7.42 -0.62 10.75
CA PRO A 47 -7.01 -0.64 9.33
C PRO A 47 -7.63 -1.80 8.54
N VAL A 48 -7.71 -2.99 9.14
CA VAL A 48 -8.33 -4.17 8.51
C VAL A 48 -9.82 -3.95 8.30
N ALA A 49 -10.54 -3.38 9.29
CA ALA A 49 -11.96 -3.07 9.13
C ALA A 49 -12.18 -2.07 8.01
N ALA A 50 -11.41 -0.98 7.98
CA ALA A 50 -11.45 0.01 6.91
C ALA A 50 -11.20 -0.62 5.54
N TRP A 51 -10.17 -1.48 5.43
CA TRP A 51 -9.87 -2.16 4.18
C TRP A 51 -11.03 -3.08 3.75
N VAL A 52 -11.64 -3.83 4.66
CA VAL A 52 -12.81 -4.69 4.35
C VAL A 52 -13.98 -3.88 3.83
N HIS A 53 -14.28 -2.72 4.45
CA HIS A 53 -15.34 -1.82 3.97
C HIS A 53 -15.07 -1.32 2.55
N LEU A 54 -13.89 -0.77 2.35
CA LEU A 54 -13.54 -0.08 1.11
C LEU A 54 -13.31 -1.03 -0.06
N SER A 55 -12.76 -2.23 0.19
CA SER A 55 -12.53 -3.24 -0.84
C SER A 55 -13.80 -3.87 -1.40
N GLN A 56 -14.95 -3.72 -0.74
CA GLN A 56 -16.23 -4.18 -1.28
C GLN A 56 -16.69 -3.38 -2.51
N THR A 57 -16.28 -2.12 -2.63
CA THR A 57 -16.68 -1.23 -3.72
C THR A 57 -15.54 -0.87 -4.66
N ALA A 58 -14.29 -1.14 -4.28
CA ALA A 58 -13.11 -0.82 -5.05
C ALA A 58 -12.61 -2.07 -5.80
N GLU A 59 -12.32 -1.94 -7.09
CA GLU A 59 -11.70 -3.01 -7.89
C GLU A 59 -10.26 -3.30 -7.42
N TYR A 60 -9.54 -2.25 -7.03
CA TYR A 60 -8.18 -2.33 -6.51
C TYR A 60 -8.05 -1.54 -5.22
N ALA A 61 -7.49 -2.19 -4.22
CA ALA A 61 -7.20 -1.60 -2.92
C ALA A 61 -5.90 -2.18 -2.35
N PHE A 62 -5.22 -1.44 -1.49
CA PHE A 62 -4.11 -1.96 -0.72
C PHE A 62 -4.29 -1.73 0.78
N LEU A 63 -3.69 -2.60 1.57
CA LEU A 63 -3.50 -2.46 3.00
C LEU A 63 -2.01 -2.62 3.30
N LEU A 64 -1.41 -1.61 3.94
CA LEU A 64 -0.07 -1.68 4.52
C LEU A 64 -0.21 -1.50 6.02
N GLU A 65 -0.01 -2.57 6.79
CA GLU A 65 -0.10 -2.53 8.24
C GLU A 65 1.26 -2.54 8.90
N SER A 66 1.39 -1.77 9.96
CA SER A 66 2.47 -1.90 10.92
C SER A 66 1.92 -2.60 12.16
N VAL A 67 2.39 -3.82 12.43
CA VAL A 67 1.80 -4.71 13.46
C VAL A 67 2.63 -4.77 14.75
N GLU A 68 3.91 -4.46 14.70
CA GLU A 68 4.76 -4.47 15.92
C GLU A 68 4.46 -3.30 16.84
N LYS A 69 4.06 -3.63 18.08
CA LYS A 69 3.88 -2.65 19.14
C LYS A 69 5.23 -2.31 19.77
N GLY A 70 5.61 -1.03 19.73
CA GLY A 70 6.73 -0.51 20.53
C GLY A 70 7.90 0.13 19.79
N ASN A 71 7.97 0.06 18.48
CA ASN A 71 9.01 0.72 17.68
C ASN A 71 8.50 2.04 17.03
N GLN A 72 9.38 3.03 16.90
CA GLN A 72 9.05 4.32 16.26
C GLN A 72 8.58 4.16 14.80
N TYR A 73 8.87 3.01 14.17
CA TYR A 73 8.53 2.70 12.78
C TYR A 73 7.09 2.19 12.62
N SER A 74 6.42 1.77 13.70
CA SER A 74 5.07 1.17 13.67
C SER A 74 3.93 2.16 13.94
N ARG A 75 4.15 3.44 13.61
CA ARG A 75 3.17 4.48 13.92
C ARG A 75 1.97 4.49 13.00
N TYR A 76 2.17 4.20 11.72
CA TYR A 76 1.14 4.36 10.70
C TYR A 76 0.80 3.05 10.00
N SER A 77 -0.50 2.85 9.73
CA SER A 77 -0.99 1.89 8.75
C SER A 77 -1.76 2.64 7.66
N TYR A 78 -1.76 2.09 6.45
CA TYR A 78 -2.32 2.76 5.28
C TYR A 78 -3.29 1.86 4.53
N VAL A 79 -4.39 2.45 4.06
CA VAL A 79 -5.34 1.82 3.14
C VAL A 79 -5.51 2.75 1.94
N GLY A 80 -5.31 2.26 0.73
CA GLY A 80 -5.57 3.02 -0.51
C GLY A 80 -6.58 2.30 -1.37
N ILE A 81 -7.34 3.08 -2.14
CA ILE A 81 -8.41 2.59 -3.02
C ILE A 81 -8.39 3.33 -4.36
N ASN A 82 -8.97 2.69 -5.37
CA ASN A 82 -9.25 3.29 -6.68
C ASN A 82 -8.02 4.00 -7.29
N PRO A 83 -6.98 3.27 -7.68
CA PRO A 83 -5.78 3.87 -8.25
C PRO A 83 -6.11 4.61 -9.55
N GLN A 84 -5.47 5.76 -9.76
CA GLN A 84 -5.60 6.56 -10.97
C GLN A 84 -4.92 5.90 -12.18
N LYS A 85 -3.81 5.20 -11.91
CA LYS A 85 -3.05 4.46 -12.92
C LYS A 85 -2.64 3.10 -12.41
N ILE A 86 -2.63 2.12 -13.32
CA ILE A 86 -2.09 0.79 -13.06
C ILE A 86 -1.02 0.52 -14.12
N LEU A 87 0.19 0.23 -13.66
CA LEU A 87 1.34 -0.09 -14.48
C LEU A 87 1.67 -1.57 -14.29
N ILE A 88 1.65 -2.32 -15.37
CA ILE A 88 1.94 -3.77 -15.34
C ILE A 88 3.07 -4.07 -16.29
N HIS A 89 4.05 -4.83 -15.82
CA HIS A 89 5.03 -5.49 -16.67
C HIS A 89 4.86 -7.00 -16.56
N ASN A 90 4.76 -7.65 -17.71
CA ASN A 90 4.59 -9.09 -17.78
C ASN A 90 5.18 -9.65 -19.07
N ASN A 91 6.08 -10.63 -18.98
CA ASN A 91 6.69 -11.29 -20.14
C ASN A 91 7.26 -10.30 -21.18
N GLY A 92 7.99 -9.28 -20.71
CA GLY A 92 8.65 -8.30 -21.56
C GLY A 92 7.71 -7.22 -22.15
N LYS A 93 6.43 -7.19 -21.76
CA LYS A 93 5.46 -6.18 -22.20
C LYS A 93 5.07 -5.30 -21.04
N THR A 94 5.04 -3.99 -21.28
CA THR A 94 4.58 -3.00 -20.32
C THR A 94 3.24 -2.41 -20.76
N THR A 95 2.29 -2.33 -19.83
CA THR A 95 1.00 -1.67 -20.08
C THR A 95 0.73 -0.62 -19.01
N ILE A 96 -0.01 0.42 -19.41
CA ILE A 96 -0.61 1.40 -18.50
C ILE A 96 -2.13 1.34 -18.67
N THR A 97 -2.83 1.23 -17.56
CA THR A 97 -4.29 1.45 -17.51
C THR A 97 -4.55 2.76 -16.79
N GLU A 98 -5.25 3.67 -17.46
CA GLU A 98 -5.68 4.97 -16.92
C GLU A 98 -7.06 5.31 -17.50
N ASN A 99 -7.99 5.78 -16.66
CA ASN A 99 -9.36 6.11 -17.05
C ASN A 99 -10.08 4.96 -17.81
N GLY A 100 -9.85 3.71 -17.36
CA GLY A 100 -10.43 2.51 -17.98
C GLY A 100 -9.85 2.14 -19.37
N ARG A 101 -8.80 2.81 -19.82
CA ARG A 101 -8.12 2.50 -21.08
C ARG A 101 -6.73 1.92 -20.82
N THR A 102 -6.45 0.78 -21.44
CA THR A 102 -5.13 0.13 -21.37
C THR A 102 -4.39 0.36 -22.69
N ILE A 103 -3.13 0.80 -22.59
CA ILE A 103 -2.22 1.01 -23.72
C ILE A 103 -0.90 0.30 -23.48
N ASP A 104 -0.30 -0.20 -24.56
CA ASP A 104 1.05 -0.75 -24.53
C ASP A 104 2.09 0.38 -24.52
N ILE A 105 3.16 0.20 -23.78
CA ILE A 105 4.24 1.18 -23.59
C ILE A 105 5.59 0.53 -23.90
N ASP A 106 6.37 1.18 -24.76
CA ASP A 106 7.72 0.74 -25.12
C ASP A 106 8.83 1.21 -24.15
N THR A 107 8.49 2.11 -23.22
CA THR A 107 9.43 2.63 -22.23
C THR A 107 9.81 1.52 -21.24
N PRO A 108 11.11 1.35 -20.90
CA PRO A 108 11.54 0.42 -19.85
C PRO A 108 10.80 0.67 -18.54
N PHE A 109 10.34 -0.40 -17.89
CA PHE A 109 9.44 -0.30 -16.75
C PHE A 109 9.96 0.56 -15.59
N LEU A 110 11.26 0.44 -15.24
CA LEU A 110 11.87 1.27 -14.20
C LEU A 110 11.93 2.76 -14.57
N THR A 111 12.09 3.06 -15.86
CA THR A 111 12.05 4.45 -16.37
C THR A 111 10.63 4.99 -16.26
N LEU A 112 9.64 4.20 -16.65
CA LEU A 112 8.23 4.55 -16.52
C LEU A 112 7.83 4.83 -15.07
N LEU A 113 8.29 4.01 -14.11
CA LEU A 113 8.05 4.24 -12.68
C LEU A 113 8.63 5.58 -12.21
N ARG A 114 9.88 5.91 -12.61
CA ARG A 114 10.53 7.18 -12.24
C ARG A 114 9.80 8.38 -12.85
N GLU A 115 9.41 8.28 -14.11
CA GLU A 115 8.65 9.32 -14.81
C GLU A 115 7.29 9.54 -14.14
N THR A 116 6.56 8.46 -13.83
CA THR A 116 5.29 8.55 -13.13
C THR A 116 5.46 9.19 -11.75
N GLN A 117 6.44 8.75 -10.97
CA GLN A 117 6.71 9.32 -9.65
C GLN A 117 7.10 10.80 -9.72
N SER A 118 7.89 11.20 -10.71
CA SER A 118 8.34 12.61 -10.86
C SER A 118 7.19 13.58 -11.13
N GLN A 119 6.08 13.10 -11.71
CA GLN A 119 4.88 13.89 -11.96
C GLN A 119 4.04 14.14 -10.69
N TYR A 120 4.31 13.38 -9.61
CA TYR A 120 3.59 13.44 -8.34
C TYR A 120 4.54 13.86 -7.22
N ASN A 121 4.99 15.11 -7.27
CA ASN A 121 5.82 15.68 -6.21
C ASN A 121 4.92 16.09 -5.04
N MET A 122 4.71 15.16 -4.10
CA MET A 122 3.81 15.34 -2.97
C MET A 122 4.30 16.43 -2.02
N THR A 123 3.44 17.38 -1.71
CA THR A 123 3.72 18.43 -0.74
C THR A 123 3.73 17.87 0.68
N LYS A 124 4.83 18.08 1.40
CA LYS A 124 4.94 17.68 2.80
C LYS A 124 4.32 18.72 3.70
N LEU A 125 3.30 18.34 4.44
CA LEU A 125 2.63 19.20 5.39
C LEU A 125 2.94 18.78 6.84
N PRO A 126 3.10 19.74 7.77
CA PRO A 126 3.27 19.43 9.19
C PRO A 126 2.04 18.70 9.77
N GLY A 127 2.26 17.71 10.62
CA GLY A 127 1.19 17.02 11.36
C GLY A 127 0.47 15.91 10.60
N ILE A 128 0.84 15.64 9.34
CA ILE A 128 0.39 14.48 8.57
C ILE A 128 1.57 13.52 8.30
N PRO A 129 1.32 12.24 7.96
CA PRO A 129 2.40 11.30 7.63
C PRO A 129 3.16 11.73 6.38
N SER A 130 4.38 11.21 6.22
CA SER A 130 5.21 11.49 5.03
C SER A 130 4.68 10.78 3.77
N PHE A 131 3.94 9.70 3.92
CA PHE A 131 3.28 8.99 2.84
C PHE A 131 1.79 9.37 2.83
N THR A 132 1.39 10.12 1.83
CA THR A 132 0.02 10.63 1.64
C THR A 132 -0.60 10.13 0.34
N GLY A 133 0.13 9.38 -0.47
CA GLY A 133 -0.26 8.84 -1.76
C GLY A 133 0.96 8.48 -2.59
N GLY A 134 0.76 7.98 -3.78
CA GLY A 134 1.83 7.63 -4.70
C GLY A 134 1.74 6.20 -5.22
N LEU A 135 2.88 5.66 -5.67
CA LEU A 135 2.97 4.34 -6.26
C LEU A 135 3.08 3.27 -5.17
N VAL A 136 2.17 2.30 -5.20
CA VAL A 136 2.18 1.08 -4.37
C VAL A 136 2.12 -0.13 -5.28
N GLY A 137 2.97 -1.13 -5.02
CA GLY A 137 3.03 -2.31 -5.86
C GLY A 137 4.20 -3.22 -5.49
N TYR A 138 4.60 -4.07 -6.41
CA TYR A 138 5.73 -4.98 -6.23
C TYR A 138 6.61 -5.09 -7.48
N LEU A 139 7.87 -5.38 -7.24
CA LEU A 139 8.82 -5.90 -8.21
C LEU A 139 9.01 -7.38 -7.90
N GLY A 140 8.70 -8.26 -8.86
CA GLY A 140 8.96 -9.69 -8.73
C GLY A 140 10.45 -9.97 -8.64
N TYR A 141 10.82 -11.15 -8.15
CA TYR A 141 12.22 -11.53 -7.96
C TYR A 141 13.05 -11.46 -9.24
N GLU A 142 12.47 -11.89 -10.39
CA GLU A 142 13.14 -11.93 -11.68
C GLU A 142 13.47 -10.53 -12.25
N THR A 143 12.87 -9.46 -11.71
CA THR A 143 13.16 -8.09 -12.16
C THR A 143 14.58 -7.65 -11.88
N ILE A 144 15.34 -8.38 -11.03
CA ILE A 144 16.77 -8.17 -10.83
C ILE A 144 17.56 -8.27 -12.14
N ALA A 145 17.12 -9.10 -13.10
CA ALA A 145 17.71 -9.22 -14.42
C ALA A 145 17.60 -7.95 -15.27
N TRP A 146 16.79 -6.97 -14.89
CA TRP A 146 16.75 -5.66 -15.57
C TRP A 146 17.97 -4.78 -15.25
N VAL A 147 18.67 -5.07 -14.16
CA VAL A 147 19.81 -4.27 -13.67
C VAL A 147 21.10 -5.10 -13.55
N GLU A 148 20.99 -6.43 -13.44
CA GLU A 148 22.13 -7.33 -13.31
C GLU A 148 22.14 -8.38 -14.43
N ASN A 149 23.32 -8.77 -14.89
CA ASN A 149 23.48 -9.81 -15.91
C ASN A 149 23.46 -11.20 -15.27
N ILE A 150 22.28 -11.68 -14.91
CA ILE A 150 22.07 -13.00 -14.33
C ILE A 150 21.16 -13.85 -15.22
N PRO A 151 21.30 -15.19 -15.18
CA PRO A 151 20.37 -16.08 -15.88
C PRO A 151 18.94 -15.93 -15.36
N THR A 152 18.00 -15.82 -16.26
CA THR A 152 16.57 -15.82 -15.93
C THR A 152 15.96 -17.18 -16.24
N HIS A 153 15.00 -17.59 -15.41
CA HIS A 153 14.18 -18.78 -15.68
C HIS A 153 12.95 -18.36 -16.49
N ASN A 154 12.78 -18.95 -17.66
CA ASN A 154 11.71 -18.59 -18.60
C ASN A 154 10.35 -19.21 -18.26
N GLU A 155 10.27 -20.10 -17.25
CA GLU A 155 9.03 -20.77 -16.87
C GLU A 155 8.49 -20.20 -15.55
N SER A 156 7.55 -19.26 -15.66
CA SER A 156 6.76 -18.83 -14.50
C SER A 156 5.75 -19.92 -14.16
N GLN A 157 5.88 -20.49 -12.97
CA GLN A 157 4.90 -21.45 -12.43
C GLN A 157 3.69 -20.75 -11.80
N LEU A 158 3.80 -19.43 -11.54
CA LEU A 158 2.75 -18.59 -11.03
C LEU A 158 2.26 -17.70 -12.17
N ASN A 159 0.97 -17.70 -12.43
CA ASN A 159 0.37 -16.82 -13.44
C ASN A 159 0.14 -15.42 -12.86
N VAL A 160 1.23 -14.76 -12.45
CA VAL A 160 1.22 -13.38 -11.94
C VAL A 160 2.17 -12.52 -12.78
N PRO A 161 1.89 -11.23 -12.95
CA PRO A 161 2.81 -10.32 -13.64
C PRO A 161 4.18 -10.24 -12.96
N ASP A 162 5.22 -9.93 -13.73
CA ASP A 162 6.59 -9.71 -13.21
C ASP A 162 6.63 -8.50 -12.28
N SER A 163 5.80 -7.50 -12.55
CA SER A 163 5.69 -6.30 -11.72
C SER A 163 4.34 -5.63 -11.89
N VAL A 164 3.80 -5.12 -10.80
CA VAL A 164 2.60 -4.28 -10.80
C VAL A 164 2.83 -3.09 -9.88
N PHE A 165 2.54 -1.88 -10.38
CA PHE A 165 2.46 -0.68 -9.56
C PHE A 165 1.17 0.08 -9.85
N MET A 166 0.57 0.58 -8.81
CA MET A 166 -0.66 1.36 -8.87
C MET A 166 -0.45 2.72 -8.22
N LEU A 167 -0.91 3.78 -8.87
CA LEU A 167 -0.82 5.14 -8.38
C LEU A 167 -2.10 5.49 -7.63
N PHE A 168 -1.97 5.73 -6.34
CA PHE A 168 -3.08 6.09 -5.46
C PHE A 168 -3.02 7.57 -5.09
N GLU A 169 -4.10 8.29 -5.34
CA GLU A 169 -4.33 9.67 -4.88
C GLU A 169 -5.18 9.69 -3.62
N ASP A 170 -6.08 8.72 -3.47
CA ASP A 170 -7.00 8.60 -2.35
C ASP A 170 -6.55 7.49 -1.39
N MET A 171 -6.42 7.83 -0.10
CA MET A 171 -5.98 6.88 0.91
C MET A 171 -6.38 7.29 2.34
N ILE A 172 -6.26 6.34 3.24
CA ILE A 172 -6.43 6.55 4.68
C ILE A 172 -5.13 6.21 5.39
N ALA A 173 -4.69 7.10 6.26
CA ALA A 173 -3.52 6.88 7.12
C ALA A 173 -3.97 6.81 8.60
N PHE A 174 -3.84 5.64 9.22
CA PHE A 174 -4.12 5.42 10.62
C PHE A 174 -2.92 5.80 11.48
N ASP A 175 -3.08 6.76 12.39
CA ASP A 175 -2.07 7.15 13.38
C ASP A 175 -2.34 6.38 14.69
N HIS A 176 -1.66 5.27 14.87
CA HIS A 176 -1.83 4.40 16.05
C HIS A 176 -1.46 5.09 17.37
N LEU A 177 -0.56 6.09 17.32
CA LEU A 177 -0.18 6.86 18.50
C LEU A 177 -1.30 7.79 18.96
N LYS A 178 -2.07 8.34 18.01
CA LYS A 178 -3.12 9.33 18.28
C LYS A 178 -4.53 8.72 18.36
N GLY A 179 -4.71 7.46 18.00
CA GLY A 179 -6.02 6.81 17.88
C GLY A 179 -6.92 7.51 16.86
N SER A 180 -6.32 8.06 15.80
CA SER A 180 -7.02 8.81 14.76
C SER A 180 -6.61 8.34 13.38
N ALA A 181 -7.44 8.60 12.37
CA ALA A 181 -7.10 8.39 10.97
C ALA A 181 -7.22 9.68 10.18
N LEU A 182 -6.42 9.80 9.14
CA LEU A 182 -6.52 10.85 8.13
C LEU A 182 -7.06 10.22 6.86
N VAL A 183 -8.20 10.70 6.40
CA VAL A 183 -8.71 10.46 5.06
C VAL A 183 -8.07 11.51 4.17
N ILE A 184 -7.38 11.09 3.12
CA ILE A 184 -6.53 11.96 2.29
C ILE A 184 -6.92 11.78 0.83
N SER A 185 -7.05 12.88 0.11
CA SER A 185 -7.19 12.93 -1.35
C SER A 185 -6.18 13.93 -1.91
N ASN A 186 -5.27 13.47 -2.75
CA ASN A 186 -4.25 14.32 -3.33
C ASN A 186 -4.78 15.02 -4.59
N VAL A 187 -4.60 16.32 -4.65
CA VAL A 187 -4.91 17.14 -5.84
C VAL A 187 -3.63 17.35 -6.61
N LYS A 188 -3.52 16.74 -7.81
CA LYS A 188 -2.55 17.15 -8.80
C LYS A 188 -3.06 18.43 -9.46
N VAL A 189 -2.46 19.56 -9.13
CA VAL A 189 -2.93 20.88 -9.56
C VAL A 189 -2.85 21.02 -11.08
N ASP A 190 -3.99 21.24 -11.71
CA ASP A 190 -4.08 21.61 -13.13
C ASP A 190 -4.28 23.12 -13.24
N PRO A 191 -3.32 23.86 -13.84
CA PRO A 191 -3.43 25.32 -13.98
C PRO A 191 -4.54 25.76 -14.96
N ASN A 192 -5.09 24.85 -15.75
CA ASN A 192 -6.17 25.13 -16.71
C ASN A 192 -7.57 24.99 -16.12
N HIS A 193 -7.68 24.46 -14.88
CA HIS A 193 -8.95 24.29 -14.19
C HIS A 193 -9.04 25.21 -12.96
N ASP A 194 -10.26 25.57 -12.57
CA ASP A 194 -10.48 26.39 -11.39
C ASP A 194 -9.96 25.73 -10.12
N LEU A 195 -9.16 26.45 -9.33
CA LEU A 195 -8.54 25.91 -8.10
C LEU A 195 -9.58 25.55 -7.04
N LYS A 196 -10.69 26.31 -7.00
CA LYS A 196 -11.75 26.07 -6.02
C LYS A 196 -12.50 24.79 -6.36
N GLU A 197 -12.77 24.55 -7.64
CA GLU A 197 -13.40 23.32 -8.10
C GLU A 197 -12.54 22.11 -7.77
N GLN A 198 -11.22 22.14 -8.08
CA GLN A 198 -10.29 21.07 -7.75
C GLN A 198 -10.24 20.76 -6.24
N PHE A 199 -10.25 21.80 -5.42
CA PHE A 199 -10.26 21.67 -3.97
C PHE A 199 -11.57 21.04 -3.47
N ASP A 200 -12.72 21.54 -3.96
CA ASP A 200 -14.05 21.05 -3.56
C ASP A 200 -14.27 19.58 -3.98
N GLU A 201 -13.85 19.21 -5.18
CA GLU A 201 -13.89 17.81 -5.65
C GLU A 201 -13.08 16.88 -4.74
N ALA A 202 -11.88 17.30 -4.33
CA ALA A 202 -11.07 16.50 -3.41
C ALA A 202 -11.72 16.40 -2.02
N HIS A 203 -12.35 17.47 -1.53
CA HIS A 203 -13.12 17.44 -0.29
C HIS A 203 -14.30 16.48 -0.37
N LEU A 204 -15.03 16.46 -1.49
CA LEU A 204 -16.13 15.52 -1.71
C LEU A 204 -15.64 14.06 -1.69
N ARG A 205 -14.47 13.78 -2.29
CA ARG A 205 -13.86 12.44 -2.22
C ARG A 205 -13.49 12.06 -0.78
N VAL A 206 -12.87 12.96 -0.04
CA VAL A 206 -12.53 12.77 1.39
C VAL A 206 -13.76 12.47 2.23
N ASP A 207 -14.84 13.25 2.04
CA ASP A 207 -16.09 13.04 2.78
C ASP A 207 -16.76 11.71 2.39
N ALA A 208 -16.83 11.38 1.10
CA ALA A 208 -17.38 10.11 0.61
C ALA A 208 -16.65 8.89 1.18
N ILE A 209 -15.31 8.91 1.21
CA ILE A 209 -14.50 7.86 1.83
C ILE A 209 -14.80 7.79 3.34
N GLY A 210 -14.88 8.94 4.02
CA GLY A 210 -15.21 9.02 5.43
C GLY A 210 -16.58 8.40 5.76
N GLU A 211 -17.58 8.61 4.92
CA GLU A 211 -18.92 8.02 5.08
C GLU A 211 -18.90 6.50 4.89
N LEU A 212 -18.16 6.00 3.91
CA LEU A 212 -18.02 4.55 3.70
C LEU A 212 -17.45 3.84 4.93
N LEU A 213 -16.56 4.48 5.69
CA LEU A 213 -15.97 3.90 6.90
C LEU A 213 -16.95 3.73 8.07
N HIS A 214 -18.09 4.40 8.03
CA HIS A 214 -19.15 4.30 9.06
C HIS A 214 -20.26 3.33 8.69
N SER A 215 -20.19 2.69 7.49
CA SER A 215 -21.18 1.69 7.09
C SER A 215 -21.00 0.38 7.89
N ASP A 216 -22.08 -0.39 8.03
CA ASP A 216 -22.01 -1.71 8.68
C ASP A 216 -21.18 -2.69 7.83
N VAL A 217 -20.28 -3.45 8.47
CA VAL A 217 -19.55 -4.55 7.82
C VAL A 217 -20.21 -5.87 8.14
N ASP A 218 -20.55 -6.60 7.12
CA ASP A 218 -20.88 -8.01 7.26
C ASP A 218 -19.60 -8.84 7.43
N TYR A 219 -19.23 -9.10 8.68
CA TYR A 219 -18.10 -9.97 8.99
C TYR A 219 -18.50 -11.42 8.76
N GLN A 220 -18.05 -11.99 7.66
CA GLN A 220 -18.21 -13.41 7.43
C GLN A 220 -17.51 -14.20 8.53
N THR A 221 -18.26 -15.09 9.18
CA THR A 221 -17.71 -16.00 10.18
C THR A 221 -16.72 -16.94 9.49
N PRO A 222 -15.52 -17.19 10.06
CA PRO A 222 -14.57 -18.12 9.47
C PRO A 222 -15.20 -19.49 9.28
N VAL A 223 -15.24 -19.96 8.06
CA VAL A 223 -15.71 -21.32 7.75
C VAL A 223 -14.62 -22.31 8.15
N ARG A 224 -15.02 -23.38 8.85
CA ARG A 224 -14.10 -24.47 9.16
C ARG A 224 -13.69 -25.16 7.86
N VAL A 225 -12.40 -25.07 7.53
CA VAL A 225 -11.86 -25.64 6.28
C VAL A 225 -11.55 -27.11 6.50
N GLU A 226 -11.98 -27.96 5.56
CA GLU A 226 -11.55 -29.36 5.51
C GLU A 226 -10.04 -29.45 5.25
N GLN A 227 -9.40 -30.49 5.81
CA GLN A 227 -7.97 -30.69 5.60
C GLN A 227 -7.72 -31.08 4.14
N SER A 228 -7.04 -30.25 3.39
CA SER A 228 -6.50 -30.59 2.07
C SER A 228 -5.03 -31.02 2.16
N THR A 229 -4.58 -31.82 1.19
CA THR A 229 -3.17 -32.23 1.11
C THR A 229 -2.28 -31.04 0.80
N VAL A 230 -1.09 -31.04 1.41
CA VAL A 230 -0.03 -30.08 1.08
C VAL A 230 0.88 -30.72 0.06
N SER A 231 1.16 -30.04 -1.05
CA SER A 231 2.19 -30.40 -2.02
C SER A 231 3.41 -29.47 -1.91
N SER A 232 4.54 -29.95 -2.39
CA SER A 232 5.79 -29.20 -2.41
C SER A 232 6.54 -29.42 -3.72
N ASN A 233 7.33 -28.44 -4.15
CA ASN A 233 8.24 -28.54 -5.28
C ASN A 233 9.54 -29.31 -4.98
N PHE A 234 9.83 -29.57 -3.70
CA PHE A 234 10.89 -30.45 -3.23
C PHE A 234 10.29 -31.54 -2.35
N ASP A 235 10.79 -32.76 -2.45
CA ASP A 235 10.70 -33.72 -1.37
C ASP A 235 11.78 -33.42 -0.30
N GLN A 236 11.69 -34.08 0.85
CA GLN A 236 12.58 -33.84 1.97
C GLN A 236 14.04 -34.13 1.60
N ASP A 237 14.31 -35.31 0.98
CA ASP A 237 15.66 -35.74 0.68
C ASP A 237 16.33 -34.86 -0.37
N ALA A 238 15.58 -34.39 -1.38
CA ALA A 238 16.06 -33.44 -2.38
C ALA A 238 16.39 -32.08 -1.76
N PHE A 239 15.57 -31.59 -0.84
CA PHE A 239 15.83 -30.31 -0.15
C PHE A 239 17.07 -30.41 0.75
N GLU A 240 17.20 -31.49 1.55
CA GLU A 240 18.37 -31.71 2.41
C GLU A 240 19.65 -31.84 1.59
N SER A 241 19.61 -32.53 0.45
CA SER A 241 20.74 -32.62 -0.48
C SER A 241 21.11 -31.25 -1.06
N ALA A 242 20.15 -30.44 -1.41
CA ALA A 242 20.39 -29.06 -1.88
C ALA A 242 21.03 -28.18 -0.79
N VAL A 243 20.63 -28.36 0.48
CA VAL A 243 21.26 -27.67 1.63
C VAL A 243 22.73 -28.08 1.76
N LEU A 244 23.05 -29.38 1.65
CA LEU A 244 24.42 -29.87 1.71
C LEU A 244 25.27 -29.25 0.59
N LYS A 245 24.78 -29.26 -0.65
CA LYS A 245 25.44 -28.64 -1.80
C LYS A 245 25.65 -27.12 -1.59
N THR A 246 24.66 -26.43 -1.02
CA THR A 246 24.81 -25.00 -0.68
C THR A 246 25.94 -24.76 0.31
N LYS A 247 26.10 -25.62 1.30
CA LYS A 247 27.22 -25.54 2.27
C LYS A 247 28.57 -25.74 1.60
N GLU A 248 28.68 -26.59 0.59
CA GLU A 248 29.89 -26.76 -0.22
C GLU A 248 30.25 -25.45 -0.93
N HIS A 249 29.29 -24.80 -1.61
CA HIS A 249 29.53 -23.49 -2.25
C HIS A 249 30.00 -22.39 -1.28
N ILE A 250 29.49 -22.42 -0.03
CA ILE A 250 29.97 -21.49 1.01
C ILE A 250 31.43 -21.77 1.39
N VAL A 251 31.79 -23.07 1.54
CA VAL A 251 33.19 -23.48 1.88
C VAL A 251 34.13 -23.15 0.76
N ASP A 252 33.73 -23.33 -0.50
CA ASP A 252 34.53 -23.02 -1.68
C ASP A 252 34.69 -21.51 -1.94
N GLY A 253 33.89 -20.68 -1.23
CA GLY A 253 33.98 -19.23 -1.33
C GLY A 253 33.18 -18.63 -2.48
N ASP A 254 32.32 -19.41 -3.12
CA ASP A 254 31.43 -18.96 -4.20
C ASP A 254 30.38 -17.96 -3.68
N VAL A 255 29.89 -18.17 -2.46
CA VAL A 255 28.94 -17.30 -1.75
C VAL A 255 29.24 -17.30 -0.26
N PHE A 256 28.94 -16.20 0.45
CA PHE A 256 29.03 -16.14 1.91
C PHE A 256 27.69 -16.40 2.60
N GLN A 257 26.59 -16.25 1.88
CA GLN A 257 25.24 -16.54 2.34
C GLN A 257 24.37 -16.92 1.14
N LEU A 258 23.51 -17.93 1.32
CA LEU A 258 22.50 -18.34 0.36
C LEU A 258 21.20 -18.68 1.08
N VAL A 259 20.08 -18.20 0.56
CA VAL A 259 18.74 -18.55 1.04
C VAL A 259 18.11 -19.53 0.06
N LEU A 260 18.07 -20.80 0.43
CA LEU A 260 17.40 -21.84 -0.35
C LEU A 260 15.89 -21.76 -0.11
N SER A 261 15.10 -21.66 -1.16
CA SER A 261 13.64 -21.55 -1.06
C SER A 261 12.95 -22.85 -1.42
N GLN A 262 11.79 -23.07 -0.80
CA GLN A 262 10.88 -24.19 -1.09
C GLN A 262 9.45 -23.64 -1.15
N ARG A 263 8.64 -24.16 -2.08
CA ARG A 263 7.24 -23.77 -2.22
C ARG A 263 6.34 -24.90 -1.72
N PHE A 264 5.48 -24.57 -0.76
CA PHE A 264 4.36 -25.40 -0.34
C PHE A 264 3.07 -24.86 -0.93
N GLU A 265 2.24 -25.74 -1.44
CA GLU A 265 0.95 -25.41 -2.03
C GLU A 265 -0.17 -26.16 -1.32
N ARG A 266 -1.27 -25.46 -1.09
CA ARG A 266 -2.48 -26.04 -0.54
C ARG A 266 -3.70 -25.37 -1.14
N GLN A 267 -4.62 -26.19 -1.64
CA GLN A 267 -5.93 -25.64 -2.06
C GLN A 267 -6.76 -25.26 -0.85
N THR A 268 -7.42 -24.13 -0.95
CA THR A 268 -8.30 -23.61 0.10
C THR A 268 -9.47 -22.85 -0.53
N LEU A 269 -10.63 -22.91 0.15
CA LEU A 269 -11.81 -22.09 -0.16
C LEU A 269 -11.93 -20.88 0.80
N VAL A 270 -10.92 -20.67 1.66
CA VAL A 270 -10.91 -19.55 2.60
C VAL A 270 -10.64 -18.27 1.85
N GLU A 271 -11.47 -17.26 2.10
CA GLU A 271 -11.27 -15.93 1.57
C GLU A 271 -9.90 -15.36 1.96
N PRO A 272 -9.15 -14.70 1.03
CA PRO A 272 -7.82 -14.17 1.29
C PRO A 272 -7.74 -13.27 2.52
N THR A 273 -8.75 -12.44 2.76
CA THR A 273 -8.83 -11.56 3.95
C THR A 273 -8.85 -12.35 5.25
N THR A 274 -9.54 -13.48 5.27
CA THR A 274 -9.58 -14.36 6.45
C THR A 274 -8.23 -15.01 6.70
N LEU A 275 -7.51 -15.44 5.65
CA LEU A 275 -6.14 -15.94 5.75
C LEU A 275 -5.19 -14.85 6.27
N TYR A 276 -5.28 -13.63 5.73
CA TYR A 276 -4.49 -12.50 6.19
C TYR A 276 -4.71 -12.24 7.69
N ARG A 277 -5.96 -12.20 8.15
CA ARG A 277 -6.31 -11.98 9.57
C ARG A 277 -5.76 -13.09 10.47
N ALA A 278 -5.75 -14.34 10.01
CA ALA A 278 -5.14 -15.46 10.75
C ALA A 278 -3.62 -15.31 10.83
N LEU A 279 -2.95 -15.04 9.70
CA LEU A 279 -1.50 -14.81 9.65
C LEU A 279 -1.06 -13.66 10.55
N ARG A 280 -1.79 -12.55 10.54
CA ARG A 280 -1.55 -11.39 11.39
C ARG A 280 -1.53 -11.74 12.89
N THR A 281 -2.30 -12.76 13.29
CA THR A 281 -2.38 -13.20 14.68
C THR A 281 -1.32 -14.24 15.04
N ILE A 282 -1.02 -15.14 14.09
CA ILE A 282 -0.14 -16.30 14.32
C ILE A 282 1.33 -15.92 14.12
N ASN A 283 1.64 -15.16 13.09
CA ASN A 283 3.01 -14.81 12.70
C ASN A 283 3.07 -13.37 12.17
N PRO A 284 2.92 -12.36 13.06
CA PRO A 284 3.00 -10.97 12.66
C PRO A 284 4.40 -10.62 12.16
N SER A 285 4.47 -9.83 11.10
CA SER A 285 5.69 -9.18 10.64
C SER A 285 5.64 -7.68 10.98
N PRO A 286 6.79 -6.98 11.08
CA PRO A 286 6.83 -5.54 11.30
C PRO A 286 5.97 -4.76 10.29
N TYR A 287 5.98 -5.22 9.05
CA TYR A 287 5.10 -4.74 7.97
C TYR A 287 4.34 -5.91 7.37
N MET A 288 3.02 -5.77 7.29
CA MET A 288 2.11 -6.73 6.65
C MET A 288 1.31 -6.04 5.55
N PHE A 289 1.03 -6.78 4.52
CA PHE A 289 0.28 -6.29 3.36
C PHE A 289 -0.56 -7.41 2.75
#